data_516dbe17f374a81adc32fb23a141fcff
#
_entry.id   516dbe17f374a81adc32fb23a141fcff
#
_cell.length_a   1.000
_cell.length_b   1.000
_cell.length_c   1.000
_cell.angle_alpha   90.00
_cell.angle_beta   90.00
_cell.angle_gamma   90.00
#
_symmetry.space_group_name_H-M   'P 1'
#
loop_
_entity.id
_entity.type
_entity.pdbx_description
1 polymer ?
#
loop_
_entity_poly.entity_id
_entity_poly.type
_entity_poly.pdbx_seq_one_letter_code
_entity_poly.pdbx_strand_id
1 'polypeptide(L)'
;MAFENKTLGELLDDPRIRRIAPDAIRNRDLRNEETWTKTLAEISSERFFTSDIGHGMERLYAAADSGSWYYPLYTEEECAQDSARKGVNVVWLPSKDPAAEKRPFILLVPGGGFVNVWNLTEGWPIAAQFNELGYHTAVLTYQVDGTESLLVKDMEDFARALRLVRDNREVFHADADRYITCGFSAGGYLVCLWNTGLGYPAHGLPKPQAVIPVYPFVSPKLSAADDDPGTDTEEDRKEDMRLYGCSLWEAMEKEYEIPEHAEGFPPCAVFLAGDDGLVDPENSKMLARALEKAGIPCRLEIGPNGGHGFADGTGMCMAGWTERAIWWIEEQNG
;
A
#
# COMPACT_ATOMS: atom_id res chain seq x y z
N MET A 1 -16.14 18.90 10.66
CA MET A 1 -15.62 17.61 11.15
C MET A 1 -14.94 17.79 12.51
N ALA A 2 -14.88 16.77 13.37
CA ALA A 2 -14.41 16.94 14.76
C ALA A 2 -12.94 17.40 14.89
N PHE A 3 -12.13 17.28 13.83
CA PHE A 3 -10.68 17.52 13.87
C PHE A 3 -10.17 18.65 12.96
N GLU A 4 -11.01 19.35 12.22
CA GLU A 4 -10.60 20.35 11.22
C GLU A 4 -9.64 21.43 11.77
N ASN A 5 -9.87 21.86 13.02
CA ASN A 5 -9.08 22.91 13.67
C ASN A 5 -7.93 22.39 14.53
N LYS A 6 -7.70 21.06 14.54
CA LYS A 6 -6.54 20.47 15.21
C LYS A 6 -5.36 20.39 14.26
N THR A 7 -4.16 20.65 14.77
CA THR A 7 -2.95 20.41 14.00
C THR A 7 -2.70 18.91 13.88
N LEU A 8 -2.00 18.51 12.82
CA LEU A 8 -1.61 17.12 12.66
C LEU A 8 -0.76 16.64 13.85
N GLY A 9 0.15 17.50 14.36
CA GLY A 9 0.94 17.21 15.54
C GLY A 9 0.10 16.94 16.78
N GLU A 10 -0.95 17.75 17.06
CA GLU A 10 -1.86 17.51 18.17
C GLU A 10 -2.60 16.18 18.06
N LEU A 11 -2.96 15.77 16.84
CA LEU A 11 -3.63 14.49 16.60
C LEU A 11 -2.67 13.32 16.82
N LEU A 12 -1.44 13.43 16.30
CA LEU A 12 -0.43 12.37 16.39
C LEU A 12 0.20 12.25 17.79
N ASP A 13 0.19 13.31 18.61
CA ASP A 13 0.69 13.28 19.99
C ASP A 13 -0.30 12.68 21.00
N ASP A 14 -1.49 12.28 20.55
CA ASP A 14 -2.46 11.59 21.40
C ASP A 14 -1.81 10.34 22.05
N PRO A 15 -1.88 10.20 23.40
CA PRO A 15 -1.24 9.09 24.12
C PRO A 15 -1.57 7.70 23.60
N ARG A 16 -2.71 7.51 22.94
CA ARG A 16 -3.15 6.25 22.38
C ARG A 16 -2.29 5.81 21.19
N ILE A 17 -1.87 6.78 20.37
CA ILE A 17 -1.22 6.49 19.06
C ILE A 17 0.15 7.12 18.88
N ARG A 18 0.63 7.99 19.79
CA ARG A 18 1.90 8.72 19.62
C ARG A 18 3.12 7.83 19.30
N ARG A 19 3.06 6.56 19.68
CA ARG A 19 4.14 5.60 19.35
C ARG A 19 4.30 5.34 17.86
N ILE A 20 3.20 5.51 17.07
CA ILE A 20 3.20 5.34 15.61
C ILE A 20 3.21 6.69 14.87
N ALA A 21 3.28 7.81 15.58
CA ALA A 21 3.39 9.12 14.94
C ALA A 21 4.54 9.20 13.92
N PRO A 22 5.72 8.58 14.15
CA PRO A 22 6.78 8.50 13.15
C PRO A 22 6.41 7.76 11.88
N ASP A 23 5.40 6.88 11.94
CA ASP A 23 4.96 6.05 10.81
C ASP A 23 3.82 6.72 10.03
N ALA A 24 3.28 7.87 10.48
CA ALA A 24 2.23 8.60 9.77
C ALA A 24 2.63 8.93 8.33
N ILE A 25 3.86 9.44 8.17
CA ILE A 25 4.58 9.56 6.92
C ILE A 25 5.99 9.05 7.20
N ARG A 26 6.20 7.74 7.03
CA ARG A 26 7.53 7.17 7.21
C ARG A 26 8.41 7.57 6.04
N ASN A 27 9.48 8.28 6.30
CA ASN A 27 10.37 8.83 5.30
C ASN A 27 11.81 8.38 5.56
N ARG A 28 12.49 7.87 4.52
CA ARG A 28 13.90 7.47 4.55
C ARG A 28 14.81 8.65 4.86
N ASP A 29 14.54 9.82 4.27
CA ASP A 29 15.50 10.91 4.25
C ASP A 29 15.27 11.97 5.32
N LEU A 30 14.01 12.30 5.69
CA LEU A 30 13.73 13.25 6.77
C LEU A 30 12.22 13.42 7.06
N ARG A 31 11.91 13.76 8.32
CA ARG A 31 10.58 14.19 8.75
C ARG A 31 10.33 15.63 8.31
N ASN A 32 9.22 15.88 7.65
CA ASN A 32 8.75 17.25 7.45
C ASN A 32 7.93 17.70 8.67
N GLU A 33 8.60 18.23 9.69
CA GLU A 33 7.95 18.73 10.91
C GLU A 33 7.05 19.95 10.66
N GLU A 34 7.26 20.68 9.56
CA GLU A 34 6.42 21.83 9.20
C GLU A 34 4.96 21.42 8.96
N THR A 35 4.74 20.30 8.30
CA THR A 35 3.39 19.76 8.05
C THR A 35 2.64 19.49 9.36
N TRP A 36 3.33 19.12 10.42
CA TRP A 36 2.74 18.77 11.70
C TRP A 36 2.20 19.98 12.48
N THR A 37 2.62 21.19 12.11
CA THR A 37 2.11 22.45 12.70
C THR A 37 0.84 22.96 12.04
N LYS A 38 0.46 22.39 10.89
CA LYS A 38 -0.74 22.76 10.12
C LYS A 38 -1.97 22.02 10.64
N THR A 39 -3.11 22.71 10.64
CA THR A 39 -4.41 22.09 10.91
C THR A 39 -4.83 21.18 9.75
N LEU A 40 -5.75 20.25 10.03
CA LEU A 40 -6.28 19.41 8.94
C LEU A 40 -6.96 20.24 7.85
N ALA A 41 -7.64 21.34 8.22
CA ALA A 41 -8.25 22.24 7.25
C ALA A 41 -7.21 22.92 6.35
N GLU A 42 -6.04 23.29 6.89
CA GLU A 42 -4.96 23.91 6.12
C GLU A 42 -4.30 22.92 5.15
N ILE A 43 -4.03 21.69 5.59
CA ILE A 43 -3.32 20.72 4.74
C ILE A 43 -4.23 20.01 3.72
N SER A 44 -5.54 19.96 3.93
CA SER A 44 -6.49 19.24 3.07
C SER A 44 -6.51 19.71 1.61
N SER A 45 -6.04 20.92 1.32
CA SER A 45 -5.90 21.46 -0.03
C SER A 45 -4.53 21.20 -0.66
N GLU A 46 -3.57 20.68 0.11
CA GLU A 46 -2.24 20.40 -0.39
C GLU A 46 -2.21 19.07 -1.14
N ARG A 47 -1.35 18.98 -2.17
CA ARG A 47 -1.13 17.73 -2.90
C ARG A 47 -0.75 16.61 -1.94
N PHE A 48 -1.31 15.43 -2.14
CA PHE A 48 -1.16 14.23 -1.31
C PHE A 48 -1.86 14.26 0.07
N PHE A 49 -2.56 15.34 0.45
CA PHE A 49 -3.28 15.43 1.72
C PHE A 49 -4.81 15.58 1.53
N THR A 50 -5.33 15.22 0.38
CA THR A 50 -6.75 15.40 0.02
C THR A 50 -7.68 14.34 0.59
N SER A 51 -7.16 13.27 1.21
CA SER A 51 -7.95 12.21 1.83
C SER A 51 -8.61 12.67 3.15
N ASP A 52 -9.66 11.97 3.57
CA ASP A 52 -10.30 12.22 4.87
C ASP A 52 -9.45 11.69 6.04
N ILE A 53 -8.37 12.42 6.34
CA ILE A 53 -7.45 12.10 7.44
C ILE A 53 -8.21 12.03 8.77
N GLY A 54 -9.20 12.90 8.98
CA GLY A 54 -10.00 12.92 10.20
C GLY A 54 -10.71 11.60 10.44
N HIS A 55 -11.31 11.03 9.42
CA HIS A 55 -11.95 9.72 9.49
C HIS A 55 -10.95 8.59 9.79
N GLY A 56 -9.78 8.62 9.13
CA GLY A 56 -8.67 7.68 9.43
C GLY A 56 -8.24 7.75 10.89
N MET A 57 -8.09 8.97 11.45
CA MET A 57 -7.72 9.19 12.84
C MET A 57 -8.79 8.70 13.83
N GLU A 58 -10.08 8.89 13.54
CA GLU A 58 -11.17 8.36 14.37
C GLU A 58 -11.12 6.83 14.47
N ARG A 59 -10.87 6.15 13.34
CA ARG A 59 -10.72 4.69 13.33
C ARG A 59 -9.48 4.21 14.08
N LEU A 60 -8.37 4.92 13.91
CA LEU A 60 -7.13 4.62 14.60
C LEU A 60 -7.27 4.75 16.11
N TYR A 61 -7.91 5.82 16.59
CA TYR A 61 -8.22 6.01 18.02
C TYR A 61 -9.13 4.90 18.55
N ALA A 62 -10.18 4.55 17.80
CA ALA A 62 -11.08 3.48 18.20
C ALA A 62 -10.38 2.11 18.28
N ALA A 63 -9.46 1.83 17.37
CA ALA A 63 -8.65 0.62 17.41
C ALA A 63 -7.69 0.63 18.62
N ALA A 64 -7.04 1.75 18.89
CA ALA A 64 -6.16 1.91 20.04
C ALA A 64 -6.89 1.75 21.38
N ASP A 65 -8.11 2.28 21.50
CA ASP A 65 -8.97 2.12 22.68
C ASP A 65 -9.41 0.66 22.89
N SER A 66 -9.47 -0.15 21.81
CA SER A 66 -9.82 -1.58 21.92
C SER A 66 -8.68 -2.47 22.42
N GLY A 67 -7.45 -1.99 22.42
CA GLY A 67 -6.25 -2.65 22.98
C GLY A 67 -5.25 -3.18 21.96
N SER A 68 -5.58 -4.20 21.20
CA SER A 68 -4.60 -4.87 20.30
C SER A 68 -4.77 -4.37 18.87
N TRP A 69 -3.93 -3.45 18.44
CA TRP A 69 -4.05 -2.78 17.15
C TRP A 69 -2.71 -2.52 16.43
N TYR A 70 -1.58 -2.53 17.15
CA TYR A 70 -0.26 -2.25 16.60
C TYR A 70 0.67 -3.43 16.84
N TYR A 71 1.28 -3.94 15.79
CA TYR A 71 2.08 -5.15 15.79
C TYR A 71 3.39 -4.92 15.03
N PRO A 72 4.53 -4.74 15.75
CA PRO A 72 5.85 -4.77 15.12
C PRO A 72 6.08 -6.14 14.46
N LEU A 73 6.67 -6.15 13.25
CA LEU A 73 6.93 -7.38 12.51
C LEU A 73 8.30 -7.99 12.80
N TYR A 74 9.16 -7.25 13.48
CA TYR A 74 10.51 -7.69 13.83
C TYR A 74 10.77 -7.49 15.32
N THR A 75 11.57 -8.37 15.90
CA THR A 75 12.03 -8.26 17.29
C THR A 75 13.11 -7.18 17.43
N GLU A 76 13.41 -6.76 18.67
CA GLU A 76 14.50 -5.81 18.93
C GLU A 76 15.85 -6.36 18.47
N GLU A 77 16.08 -7.67 18.61
CA GLU A 77 17.30 -8.35 18.17
C GLU A 77 17.44 -8.34 16.64
N GLU A 78 16.35 -8.57 15.90
CA GLU A 78 16.33 -8.49 14.44
C GLU A 78 16.55 -7.04 13.96
N CYS A 79 15.97 -6.06 14.65
CA CYS A 79 16.20 -4.63 14.37
C CYS A 79 17.62 -4.16 14.73
N ALA A 80 18.28 -4.80 15.70
CA ALA A 80 19.68 -4.52 16.02
C ALA A 80 20.64 -5.07 14.95
N GLN A 81 20.26 -6.15 14.25
CA GLN A 81 21.02 -6.72 13.15
C GLN A 81 20.84 -5.95 11.84
N ASP A 82 19.64 -5.41 11.60
CA ASP A 82 19.29 -4.61 10.44
C ASP A 82 18.34 -3.49 10.85
N SER A 83 18.87 -2.27 10.92
CA SER A 83 18.10 -1.10 11.36
C SER A 83 16.95 -0.72 10.42
N ALA A 84 16.97 -1.16 9.15
CA ALA A 84 15.89 -0.93 8.20
C ALA A 84 14.57 -1.60 8.63
N ARG A 85 14.65 -2.66 9.44
CA ARG A 85 13.50 -3.37 10.03
C ARG A 85 12.78 -2.58 11.12
N LYS A 86 13.43 -1.55 11.65
CA LYS A 86 12.85 -0.74 12.72
C LYS A 86 11.65 0.04 12.22
N GLY A 87 10.51 -0.07 12.90
CA GLY A 87 9.26 0.59 12.53
C GLY A 87 8.46 -0.14 11.44
N VAL A 88 8.91 -1.31 10.97
CA VAL A 88 8.08 -2.19 10.14
C VAL A 88 6.99 -2.81 11.01
N ASN A 89 5.73 -2.58 10.65
CA ASN A 89 4.60 -2.97 11.49
C ASN A 89 3.32 -3.20 10.71
N VAL A 90 2.36 -3.79 11.38
CA VAL A 90 0.96 -3.84 10.95
C VAL A 90 0.12 -3.04 11.95
N VAL A 91 -0.68 -2.13 11.43
CA VAL A 91 -1.80 -1.52 12.15
C VAL A 91 -3.08 -2.27 11.77
N TRP A 92 -3.68 -2.94 12.76
CA TRP A 92 -4.93 -3.66 12.58
C TRP A 92 -6.13 -2.77 12.89
N LEU A 93 -6.97 -2.55 11.88
CA LEU A 93 -8.18 -1.75 11.98
C LEU A 93 -9.39 -2.66 11.74
N PRO A 94 -10.08 -3.12 12.80
CA PRO A 94 -11.21 -4.01 12.67
C PRO A 94 -12.47 -3.26 12.22
N SER A 95 -13.24 -3.86 11.31
CA SER A 95 -14.61 -3.43 11.05
C SER A 95 -15.51 -3.77 12.24
N LYS A 96 -16.54 -2.93 12.46
CA LYS A 96 -17.59 -3.17 13.45
C LYS A 96 -18.73 -4.06 12.92
N ASP A 97 -18.72 -4.40 11.61
CA ASP A 97 -19.68 -5.31 11.02
C ASP A 97 -19.39 -6.74 11.49
N PRO A 98 -20.32 -7.42 12.15
CA PRO A 98 -20.14 -8.83 12.55
C PRO A 98 -19.90 -9.80 11.38
N ALA A 99 -20.26 -9.41 10.15
CA ALA A 99 -20.02 -10.22 8.96
C ALA A 99 -18.54 -10.16 8.51
N ALA A 100 -17.75 -9.21 9.01
CA ALA A 100 -16.35 -9.05 8.65
C ALA A 100 -15.50 -10.30 8.91
N GLU A 101 -15.79 -11.05 9.99
CA GLU A 101 -15.12 -12.32 10.31
C GLU A 101 -15.27 -13.40 9.24
N LYS A 102 -16.32 -13.29 8.41
CA LYS A 102 -16.62 -14.24 7.32
C LYS A 102 -16.10 -13.76 5.96
N ARG A 103 -15.63 -12.54 5.88
CA ARG A 103 -15.07 -11.93 4.67
C ARG A 103 -13.54 -12.06 4.66
N PRO A 104 -12.88 -11.99 3.49
CA PRO A 104 -11.45 -11.83 3.44
C PRO A 104 -11.06 -10.51 4.14
N PHE A 105 -9.95 -10.48 4.86
CA PHE A 105 -9.44 -9.19 5.31
C PHE A 105 -8.65 -8.50 4.18
N ILE A 106 -8.42 -7.19 4.30
CA ILE A 106 -7.64 -6.42 3.32
C ILE A 106 -6.26 -6.12 3.90
N LEU A 107 -5.20 -6.59 3.22
CA LEU A 107 -3.84 -6.13 3.46
C LEU A 107 -3.62 -4.88 2.61
N LEU A 108 -3.53 -3.73 3.29
CA LEU A 108 -3.41 -2.41 2.68
C LEU A 108 -1.97 -1.92 2.72
N VAL A 109 -1.46 -1.48 1.58
CA VAL A 109 -0.06 -1.11 1.37
C VAL A 109 0.02 0.29 0.76
N PRO A 110 0.28 1.32 1.58
CA PRO A 110 0.41 2.69 1.09
C PRO A 110 1.59 2.86 0.14
N GLY A 111 1.56 3.91 -0.68
CA GLY A 111 2.64 4.29 -1.57
C GLY A 111 3.73 5.11 -0.88
N GLY A 112 4.60 5.70 -1.70
CA GLY A 112 5.66 6.60 -1.23
C GLY A 112 6.98 6.45 -1.99
N GLY A 113 6.96 5.94 -3.22
CA GLY A 113 8.14 5.88 -4.10
C GLY A 113 9.29 5.06 -3.53
N PHE A 114 9.03 4.08 -2.66
CA PHE A 114 10.02 3.25 -1.95
C PHE A 114 10.99 4.05 -1.04
N VAL A 115 10.69 5.32 -0.77
CA VAL A 115 11.42 6.19 0.17
C VAL A 115 10.55 6.71 1.29
N ASN A 116 9.22 6.57 1.15
CA ASN A 116 8.21 6.93 2.13
C ASN A 116 7.19 5.79 2.27
N VAL A 117 6.38 5.83 3.35
CA VAL A 117 5.10 5.12 3.47
C VAL A 117 4.05 6.13 3.93
N TRP A 118 3.03 6.37 3.10
CA TRP A 118 2.01 7.39 3.33
C TRP A 118 0.81 6.85 4.11
N ASN A 119 1.03 6.34 5.33
CA ASN A 119 -0.04 5.81 6.18
C ASN A 119 -1.15 6.83 6.46
N LEU A 120 -0.76 8.10 6.61
CA LEU A 120 -1.66 9.19 6.97
C LEU A 120 -2.77 9.40 5.93
N THR A 121 -2.48 9.19 4.65
CA THR A 121 -3.39 9.52 3.54
C THR A 121 -3.84 8.30 2.74
N GLU A 122 -2.96 7.34 2.53
CA GLU A 122 -3.24 6.12 1.74
C GLU A 122 -3.42 4.87 2.60
N GLY A 123 -3.14 4.95 3.90
CA GLY A 123 -3.31 3.86 4.86
C GLY A 123 -4.60 4.00 5.67
N TRP A 124 -4.57 4.84 6.70
CA TRP A 124 -5.64 4.90 7.71
C TRP A 124 -6.99 5.37 7.19
N PRO A 125 -7.10 6.42 6.32
CA PRO A 125 -8.38 6.84 5.75
C PRO A 125 -9.01 5.77 4.86
N ILE A 126 -8.20 5.09 4.04
CA ILE A 126 -8.65 4.03 3.16
C ILE A 126 -9.12 2.82 3.98
N ALA A 127 -8.36 2.45 5.02
CA ALA A 127 -8.78 1.41 5.95
C ALA A 127 -10.11 1.72 6.63
N ALA A 128 -10.35 3.00 6.96
CA ALA A 128 -11.63 3.44 7.50
C ALA A 128 -12.79 3.20 6.54
N GLN A 129 -12.62 3.51 5.25
CA GLN A 129 -13.64 3.23 4.22
C GLN A 129 -13.91 1.72 4.08
N PHE A 130 -12.87 0.89 3.99
CA PHE A 130 -13.05 -0.56 3.93
C PHE A 130 -13.71 -1.13 5.19
N ASN A 131 -13.42 -0.57 6.37
CA ASN A 131 -14.09 -0.96 7.61
C ASN A 131 -15.60 -0.66 7.57
N GLU A 132 -16.02 0.46 6.95
CA GLU A 132 -17.44 0.79 6.76
C GLU A 132 -18.13 -0.15 5.78
N LEU A 133 -17.40 -0.68 4.79
CA LEU A 133 -17.85 -1.70 3.87
C LEU A 133 -17.87 -3.12 4.50
N GLY A 134 -17.47 -3.24 5.76
CA GLY A 134 -17.51 -4.49 6.51
C GLY A 134 -16.30 -5.39 6.31
N TYR A 135 -15.12 -4.82 6.04
CA TYR A 135 -13.86 -5.55 5.89
C TYR A 135 -12.88 -5.16 7.01
N HIS A 136 -12.27 -6.15 7.67
CA HIS A 136 -11.11 -5.90 8.50
C HIS A 136 -9.93 -5.47 7.63
N THR A 137 -9.09 -4.57 8.14
CA THR A 137 -7.95 -4.06 7.37
C THR A 137 -6.65 -4.14 8.19
N ALA A 138 -5.62 -4.69 7.59
CA ALA A 138 -4.25 -4.68 8.07
C ALA A 138 -3.46 -3.66 7.24
N VAL A 139 -3.05 -2.53 7.83
CA VAL A 139 -2.23 -1.53 7.15
C VAL A 139 -0.77 -1.85 7.40
N LEU A 140 -0.02 -2.14 6.34
CA LEU A 140 1.39 -2.51 6.39
C LEU A 140 2.28 -1.27 6.24
N THR A 141 3.11 -1.02 7.24
CA THR A 141 4.27 -0.14 7.13
C THR A 141 5.47 -1.01 6.81
N TYR A 142 5.98 -0.93 5.57
CA TYR A 142 7.08 -1.75 5.07
C TYR A 142 8.44 -1.01 5.16
N GLN A 143 9.52 -1.70 4.80
CA GLN A 143 10.86 -1.13 4.81
C GLN A 143 11.00 -0.06 3.71
N VAL A 144 11.72 1.03 4.01
CA VAL A 144 12.13 2.06 3.03
C VAL A 144 13.60 2.44 3.20
N ASP A 145 14.24 1.98 4.28
CA ASP A 145 15.61 2.33 4.65
C ASP A 145 16.66 1.29 4.18
N GLY A 146 16.20 0.24 3.48
CA GLY A 146 17.09 -0.80 2.97
C GLY A 146 18.08 -0.28 1.94
N THR A 147 19.30 -0.82 1.96
CA THR A 147 20.41 -0.41 1.07
C THR A 147 20.62 -1.36 -0.11
N GLU A 148 19.99 -2.52 -0.10
CA GLU A 148 20.14 -3.55 -1.14
C GLU A 148 18.92 -4.46 -1.20
N SER A 149 18.43 -4.76 -2.40
CA SER A 149 17.34 -5.69 -2.67
C SER A 149 16.07 -5.38 -1.85
N LEU A 150 15.70 -4.10 -1.74
CA LEU A 150 14.59 -3.64 -0.92
C LEU A 150 13.28 -4.37 -1.26
N LEU A 151 12.98 -4.54 -2.56
CA LEU A 151 11.75 -5.19 -3.00
C LEU A 151 11.61 -6.65 -2.53
N VAL A 152 12.73 -7.37 -2.44
CA VAL A 152 12.74 -8.73 -1.87
C VAL A 152 12.48 -8.70 -0.37
N LYS A 153 13.03 -7.71 0.34
CA LYS A 153 12.79 -7.52 1.78
C LYS A 153 11.34 -7.11 2.04
N ASP A 154 10.75 -6.29 1.18
CA ASP A 154 9.33 -5.93 1.27
C ASP A 154 8.42 -7.15 1.08
N MET A 155 8.78 -8.11 0.23
CA MET A 155 8.06 -9.39 0.14
C MET A 155 8.14 -10.21 1.43
N GLU A 156 9.27 -10.16 2.16
CA GLU A 156 9.34 -10.76 3.50
C GLU A 156 8.46 -10.01 4.52
N ASP A 157 8.36 -8.68 4.45
CA ASP A 157 7.45 -7.89 5.29
C ASP A 157 5.99 -8.28 5.05
N PHE A 158 5.58 -8.47 3.78
CA PHE A 158 4.27 -9.02 3.43
C PHE A 158 4.04 -10.40 4.04
N ALA A 159 5.02 -11.30 3.86
CA ALA A 159 4.91 -12.65 4.39
C ALA A 159 4.77 -12.66 5.92
N ARG A 160 5.51 -11.79 6.62
CA ARG A 160 5.40 -11.63 8.07
C ARG A 160 4.05 -11.08 8.50
N ALA A 161 3.51 -10.08 7.77
CA ALA A 161 2.18 -9.54 8.03
C ALA A 161 1.09 -10.62 7.91
N LEU A 162 1.14 -11.44 6.87
CA LEU A 162 0.18 -12.53 6.68
C LEU A 162 0.34 -13.65 7.72
N ARG A 163 1.59 -14.03 8.07
CA ARG A 163 1.86 -15.00 9.13
C ARG A 163 1.37 -14.49 10.48
N LEU A 164 1.56 -13.19 10.77
CA LEU A 164 1.04 -12.57 11.99
C LEU A 164 -0.49 -12.78 12.10
N VAL A 165 -1.24 -12.49 11.04
CA VAL A 165 -2.71 -12.68 11.03
C VAL A 165 -3.05 -14.16 11.18
N ARG A 166 -2.37 -15.05 10.45
CA ARG A 166 -2.61 -16.49 10.48
C ARG A 166 -2.37 -17.09 11.86
N ASP A 167 -1.27 -16.71 12.50
CA ASP A 167 -0.85 -17.27 13.78
C ASP A 167 -1.69 -16.70 14.95
N ASN A 168 -2.42 -15.60 14.73
CA ASN A 168 -3.27 -14.92 15.70
C ASN A 168 -4.73 -14.79 15.23
N ARG A 169 -5.21 -15.73 14.42
CA ARG A 169 -6.57 -15.68 13.80
C ARG A 169 -7.69 -15.46 14.81
N GLU A 170 -7.57 -16.01 16.01
CA GLU A 170 -8.56 -15.84 17.07
C GLU A 170 -8.59 -14.41 17.65
N VAL A 171 -7.44 -13.74 17.68
CA VAL A 171 -7.33 -12.34 18.14
C VAL A 171 -7.84 -11.38 17.09
N PHE A 172 -7.55 -11.66 15.83
CA PHE A 172 -7.95 -10.81 14.70
C PHE A 172 -9.37 -11.11 14.19
N HIS A 173 -9.97 -12.22 14.61
CA HIS A 173 -11.24 -12.70 14.06
C HIS A 173 -11.21 -12.74 12.53
N ALA A 174 -10.09 -13.18 11.97
CA ALA A 174 -9.83 -13.21 10.53
C ALA A 174 -9.19 -14.53 10.09
N ASP A 175 -9.47 -14.91 8.86
CA ASP A 175 -8.85 -16.05 8.20
C ASP A 175 -7.74 -15.58 7.27
N ALA A 176 -6.48 -15.85 7.61
CA ALA A 176 -5.34 -15.42 6.82
C ALA A 176 -5.20 -16.17 5.48
N ASP A 177 -5.94 -17.24 5.27
CA ASP A 177 -6.01 -17.91 3.97
C ASP A 177 -6.99 -17.19 3.01
N ARG A 178 -7.71 -16.20 3.52
CA ARG A 178 -8.70 -15.41 2.77
C ARG A 178 -8.38 -13.92 2.92
N TYR A 179 -7.66 -13.36 1.98
CA TYR A 179 -7.30 -11.96 1.99
C TYR A 179 -7.34 -11.35 0.59
N ILE A 180 -7.47 -10.03 0.57
CA ILE A 180 -7.35 -9.16 -0.60
C ILE A 180 -6.14 -8.27 -0.36
N THR A 181 -5.34 -7.99 -1.39
CA THR A 181 -4.29 -6.97 -1.30
C THR A 181 -4.75 -5.68 -1.98
N CYS A 182 -4.54 -4.55 -1.34
CA CYS A 182 -4.78 -3.23 -1.91
C CYS A 182 -3.54 -2.37 -1.73
N GLY A 183 -3.08 -1.69 -2.77
CA GLY A 183 -1.87 -0.88 -2.67
C GLY A 183 -1.85 0.31 -3.63
N PHE A 184 -1.10 1.34 -3.24
CA PHE A 184 -1.06 2.64 -3.89
C PHE A 184 0.32 2.93 -4.46
N SER A 185 0.44 3.43 -5.71
CA SER A 185 1.71 3.85 -6.28
C SER A 185 2.80 2.76 -6.14
N ALA A 186 3.88 3.02 -5.40
CA ALA A 186 4.89 2.03 -5.03
C ALA A 186 4.29 0.84 -4.24
N GLY A 187 3.34 1.08 -3.33
CA GLY A 187 2.58 0.01 -2.67
C GLY A 187 1.71 -0.77 -3.65
N GLY A 188 1.21 -0.10 -4.70
CA GLY A 188 0.53 -0.73 -5.83
C GLY A 188 1.45 -1.67 -6.60
N TYR A 189 2.72 -1.30 -6.77
CA TYR A 189 3.73 -2.19 -7.31
C TYR A 189 3.95 -3.41 -6.40
N LEU A 190 4.10 -3.19 -5.09
CA LEU A 190 4.35 -4.27 -4.14
C LEU A 190 3.21 -5.30 -4.11
N VAL A 191 1.94 -4.86 -4.14
CA VAL A 191 0.82 -5.81 -4.21
C VAL A 191 0.75 -6.57 -5.53
N CYS A 192 1.24 -5.99 -6.63
CA CYS A 192 1.39 -6.69 -7.89
C CYS A 192 2.56 -7.68 -7.84
N LEU A 193 3.73 -7.26 -7.34
CA LEU A 193 4.92 -8.09 -7.17
C LEU A 193 4.64 -9.31 -6.27
N TRP A 194 3.78 -9.14 -5.26
CA TRP A 194 3.31 -10.23 -4.40
C TRP A 194 2.65 -11.38 -5.19
N ASN A 195 2.13 -11.11 -6.37
CA ASN A 195 1.49 -12.09 -7.24
C ASN A 195 2.43 -12.72 -8.30
N THR A 196 3.73 -12.39 -8.26
CA THR A 196 4.77 -13.04 -9.07
C THR A 196 5.46 -14.17 -8.29
N GLY A 197 6.43 -14.84 -8.89
CA GLY A 197 7.23 -15.85 -8.22
C GLY A 197 8.04 -15.35 -7.02
N LEU A 198 8.28 -14.03 -6.92
CA LEU A 198 8.95 -13.41 -5.76
C LEU A 198 8.03 -13.24 -4.53
N GLY A 199 6.72 -13.29 -4.71
CA GLY A 199 5.74 -13.03 -3.66
C GLY A 199 5.23 -14.28 -2.95
N TYR A 200 3.88 -14.43 -2.86
CA TYR A 200 3.26 -15.50 -2.08
C TYR A 200 3.76 -16.91 -2.42
N PRO A 201 4.09 -17.25 -3.69
CA PRO A 201 4.59 -18.59 -3.99
C PRO A 201 5.95 -18.87 -3.33
N ALA A 202 6.89 -17.92 -3.38
CA ALA A 202 8.21 -18.06 -2.75
C ALA A 202 8.13 -18.23 -1.23
N HIS A 203 7.10 -17.64 -0.61
CA HIS A 203 6.91 -17.67 0.83
C HIS A 203 6.02 -18.82 1.33
N GLY A 204 5.48 -19.64 0.42
CA GLY A 204 4.57 -20.76 0.76
C GLY A 204 3.27 -20.28 1.40
N LEU A 205 2.77 -19.12 1.01
CA LEU A 205 1.55 -18.51 1.49
C LEU A 205 0.41 -18.66 0.47
N PRO A 206 -0.85 -18.59 0.90
CA PRO A 206 -1.99 -18.70 0.00
C PRO A 206 -2.03 -17.50 -0.97
N LYS A 207 -2.57 -17.74 -2.16
CA LYS A 207 -2.85 -16.71 -3.15
C LYS A 207 -3.93 -15.76 -2.62
N PRO A 208 -3.82 -14.43 -2.79
CA PRO A 208 -4.89 -13.51 -2.47
C PRO A 208 -6.15 -13.79 -3.32
N GLN A 209 -7.33 -13.47 -2.78
CA GLN A 209 -8.59 -13.63 -3.50
C GLN A 209 -8.79 -12.56 -4.58
N ALA A 210 -8.19 -11.40 -4.40
CA ALA A 210 -8.16 -10.31 -5.38
C ALA A 210 -6.99 -9.37 -5.09
N VAL A 211 -6.65 -8.54 -6.07
CA VAL A 211 -5.68 -7.45 -5.93
C VAL A 211 -6.27 -6.14 -6.42
N ILE A 212 -6.04 -5.05 -5.67
CA ILE A 212 -6.54 -3.70 -5.97
C ILE A 212 -5.33 -2.76 -6.05
N PRO A 213 -4.67 -2.64 -7.19
CA PRO A 213 -3.62 -1.65 -7.37
C PRO A 213 -4.23 -0.30 -7.78
N VAL A 214 -3.85 0.77 -7.07
CA VAL A 214 -4.33 2.12 -7.27
C VAL A 214 -3.17 2.98 -7.80
N TYR A 215 -3.31 3.56 -8.98
CA TYR A 215 -2.25 4.28 -9.72
C TYR A 215 -0.86 3.63 -9.60
N PRO A 216 -0.74 2.31 -9.84
CA PRO A 216 0.49 1.59 -9.58
C PRO A 216 1.59 1.94 -10.59
N PHE A 217 2.83 1.98 -10.12
CA PHE A 217 3.97 1.71 -10.97
C PHE A 217 4.03 0.20 -11.21
N VAL A 218 4.29 -0.30 -12.42
CA VAL A 218 4.36 -1.76 -12.67
C VAL A 218 5.43 -2.18 -13.67
N SER A 219 6.03 -1.23 -14.39
CA SER A 219 6.96 -1.54 -15.48
C SER A 219 8.24 -0.70 -15.39
N PRO A 220 9.34 -1.29 -14.90
CA PRO A 220 10.68 -0.73 -15.07
C PRO A 220 11.00 -0.41 -16.54
N LYS A 221 10.58 -1.27 -17.49
CA LYS A 221 10.78 -1.05 -18.94
C LYS A 221 10.14 0.24 -19.44
N LEU A 222 8.93 0.55 -18.95
CA LEU A 222 8.26 1.78 -19.34
C LEU A 222 8.99 3.01 -18.80
N SER A 223 9.50 2.96 -17.56
CA SER A 223 10.26 4.05 -16.96
C SER A 223 11.57 4.32 -17.68
N ALA A 224 12.22 3.29 -18.19
CA ALA A 224 13.50 3.38 -18.90
C ALA A 224 13.34 3.45 -20.44
N ALA A 225 12.14 3.70 -20.97
CA ALA A 225 11.88 3.64 -22.41
C ALA A 225 12.73 4.60 -23.24
N ASP A 226 13.12 5.74 -22.64
CA ASP A 226 13.97 6.76 -23.27
C ASP A 226 15.41 6.76 -22.74
N ASP A 227 15.78 5.80 -21.89
CA ASP A 227 17.09 5.71 -21.27
C ASP A 227 18.06 4.88 -22.14
N ASP A 228 19.36 5.20 -22.04
CA ASP A 228 20.45 4.44 -22.65
C ASP A 228 21.33 3.83 -21.53
N PRO A 229 21.55 2.50 -21.49
CA PRO A 229 22.39 1.84 -20.48
C PRO A 229 23.77 2.46 -20.30
N GLY A 230 24.28 3.13 -21.35
CA GLY A 230 25.56 3.83 -21.32
C GLY A 230 25.57 5.15 -20.58
N THR A 231 24.40 5.68 -20.21
CA THR A 231 24.25 6.99 -19.55
C THR A 231 23.96 6.92 -18.07
N ASP A 232 23.78 5.72 -17.49
CA ASP A 232 23.52 5.53 -16.06
C ASP A 232 24.58 6.21 -15.20
N THR A 233 24.13 7.03 -14.28
CA THR A 233 24.99 7.67 -13.27
C THR A 233 25.36 6.68 -12.16
N GLU A 234 26.29 7.04 -11.30
CA GLU A 234 26.60 6.25 -10.08
C GLU A 234 25.40 6.22 -9.12
N GLU A 235 24.59 7.27 -9.12
CA GLU A 235 23.39 7.38 -8.27
C GLU A 235 22.29 6.46 -8.78
N ASP A 236 22.04 6.40 -10.08
CA ASP A 236 21.09 5.47 -10.70
C ASP A 236 21.46 4.02 -10.37
N ARG A 237 22.71 3.66 -10.55
CA ARG A 237 23.20 2.31 -10.21
C ARG A 237 23.07 1.97 -8.72
N LYS A 238 23.25 2.95 -7.82
CA LYS A 238 23.02 2.73 -6.37
C LYS A 238 21.55 2.52 -6.07
N GLU A 239 20.68 3.28 -6.70
CA GLU A 239 19.23 3.14 -6.51
C GLU A 239 18.73 1.80 -7.07
N ASP A 240 19.21 1.37 -8.21
CA ASP A 240 18.91 0.06 -8.79
C ASP A 240 19.33 -1.08 -7.84
N MET A 241 20.56 -1.01 -7.34
CA MET A 241 21.04 -1.99 -6.36
C MET A 241 20.22 -1.96 -5.08
N ARG A 242 19.79 -0.78 -4.63
CA ARG A 242 18.94 -0.62 -3.46
C ARG A 242 17.58 -1.29 -3.67
N LEU A 243 16.94 -1.02 -4.80
CA LEU A 243 15.61 -1.54 -5.10
C LEU A 243 15.64 -3.03 -5.48
N TYR A 244 16.39 -3.36 -6.51
CA TYR A 244 16.33 -4.66 -7.18
C TYR A 244 17.45 -5.62 -6.75
N GLY A 245 18.55 -5.14 -6.18
CA GLY A 245 19.77 -5.92 -5.94
C GLY A 245 20.52 -6.28 -7.23
N CYS A 246 20.20 -5.61 -8.33
CA CYS A 246 20.83 -5.74 -9.64
C CYS A 246 20.59 -4.45 -10.43
N SER A 247 21.18 -4.32 -11.62
CA SER A 247 20.91 -3.18 -12.50
C SER A 247 19.46 -3.16 -12.96
N LEU A 248 18.94 -1.97 -13.32
CA LEU A 248 17.61 -1.80 -13.90
C LEU A 248 17.42 -2.69 -15.11
N TRP A 249 18.44 -2.79 -16.00
CA TRP A 249 18.43 -3.61 -17.21
C TRP A 249 18.28 -5.10 -16.91
N GLU A 250 18.93 -5.59 -15.84
CA GLU A 250 18.73 -6.97 -15.38
C GLU A 250 17.36 -7.16 -14.70
N ALA A 251 16.87 -6.15 -14.00
CA ALA A 251 15.56 -6.18 -13.35
C ALA A 251 14.43 -6.31 -14.37
N MET A 252 14.55 -5.62 -15.53
CA MET A 252 13.58 -5.70 -16.63
C MET A 252 13.41 -7.10 -17.23
N GLU A 253 14.41 -7.96 -17.10
CA GLU A 253 14.40 -9.34 -17.61
C GLU A 253 13.96 -10.34 -16.52
N LYS A 254 13.57 -9.85 -15.34
CA LYS A 254 13.15 -10.65 -14.19
C LYS A 254 11.71 -10.35 -13.82
N GLU A 255 11.25 -10.91 -12.73
CA GLU A 255 9.89 -10.78 -12.22
C GLU A 255 9.51 -9.36 -11.77
N TYR A 256 10.43 -8.40 -11.83
CA TYR A 256 10.17 -6.99 -11.55
C TYR A 256 9.39 -6.28 -12.67
N GLU A 257 9.40 -6.81 -13.89
CA GLU A 257 8.53 -6.38 -15.00
C GLU A 257 7.16 -7.06 -14.88
N ILE A 258 6.29 -6.52 -14.04
CA ILE A 258 5.02 -7.15 -13.64
C ILE A 258 4.14 -7.58 -14.82
N PRO A 259 3.97 -6.79 -15.91
CA PRO A 259 3.10 -7.19 -17.02
C PRO A 259 3.55 -8.48 -17.72
N GLU A 260 4.81 -8.86 -17.63
CA GLU A 260 5.32 -10.11 -18.21
C GLU A 260 5.04 -11.34 -17.32
N HIS A 261 4.62 -11.13 -16.07
CA HIS A 261 4.35 -12.16 -15.07
C HIS A 261 2.88 -12.18 -14.63
N ALA A 262 1.96 -11.75 -15.49
CA ALA A 262 0.53 -11.67 -15.18
C ALA A 262 -0.18 -13.03 -15.07
N GLU A 263 0.45 -14.11 -15.53
CA GLU A 263 -0.11 -15.46 -15.43
C GLU A 263 -0.33 -15.86 -13.95
N GLY A 264 -1.51 -16.36 -13.65
CA GLY A 264 -1.81 -16.81 -12.30
C GLY A 264 -2.22 -15.70 -11.32
N PHE A 265 -2.31 -14.44 -11.73
CA PHE A 265 -2.88 -13.39 -10.90
C PHE A 265 -4.30 -13.75 -10.43
N PRO A 266 -4.76 -13.22 -9.29
CA PRO A 266 -6.16 -13.25 -8.92
C PRO A 266 -6.95 -12.20 -9.72
N PRO A 267 -8.29 -12.15 -9.62
CA PRO A 267 -9.07 -11.02 -10.12
C PRO A 267 -8.48 -9.68 -9.67
N CYS A 268 -8.35 -8.73 -10.61
CA CYS A 268 -7.61 -7.49 -10.40
C CYS A 268 -8.47 -6.26 -10.72
N ALA A 269 -8.62 -5.34 -9.77
CA ALA A 269 -9.34 -4.08 -9.95
C ALA A 269 -8.36 -2.90 -9.89
N VAL A 270 -8.06 -2.30 -11.02
CA VAL A 270 -7.08 -1.22 -11.21
C VAL A 270 -7.78 0.14 -11.26
N PHE A 271 -7.33 1.09 -10.45
CA PHE A 271 -7.89 2.44 -10.39
C PHE A 271 -6.80 3.48 -10.62
N LEU A 272 -7.05 4.50 -11.46
CA LEU A 272 -6.12 5.59 -11.72
C LEU A 272 -6.84 6.85 -12.20
N ALA A 273 -6.14 7.98 -12.16
CA ALA A 273 -6.55 9.21 -12.85
C ALA A 273 -5.81 9.32 -14.19
N GLY A 274 -6.52 9.76 -15.22
CA GLY A 274 -5.96 9.87 -16.58
C GLY A 274 -4.98 11.04 -16.75
N ASP A 275 -4.97 11.98 -15.81
CA ASP A 275 -4.07 13.13 -15.73
C ASP A 275 -2.92 12.94 -14.73
N ASP A 276 -2.61 11.68 -14.37
CA ASP A 276 -1.47 11.36 -13.51
C ASP A 276 -0.16 11.80 -14.17
N GLY A 277 0.49 12.79 -13.57
CA GLY A 277 1.75 13.37 -14.07
C GLY A 277 3.00 12.86 -13.34
N LEU A 278 2.86 11.87 -12.43
CA LEU A 278 3.98 11.28 -11.69
C LEU A 278 4.26 9.84 -12.12
N VAL A 279 3.22 9.02 -12.20
CA VAL A 279 3.29 7.66 -12.74
C VAL A 279 2.45 7.62 -14.02
N ASP A 280 3.11 7.36 -15.14
CA ASP A 280 2.41 7.32 -16.43
C ASP A 280 1.21 6.36 -16.36
N PRO A 281 -0.02 6.82 -16.69
CA PRO A 281 -1.22 6.00 -16.80
C PRO A 281 -1.04 4.74 -17.65
N GLU A 282 -0.02 4.72 -18.51
CA GLU A 282 0.31 3.55 -19.33
C GLU A 282 0.72 2.34 -18.48
N ASN A 283 1.31 2.52 -17.29
CA ASN A 283 1.57 1.43 -16.33
C ASN A 283 0.30 0.62 -16.06
N SER A 284 -0.76 1.28 -15.63
CA SER A 284 -2.05 0.63 -15.33
C SER A 284 -2.69 -0.02 -16.56
N LYS A 285 -2.58 0.63 -17.72
CA LYS A 285 -3.10 0.09 -18.98
C LYS A 285 -2.31 -1.14 -19.45
N MET A 286 -0.99 -1.14 -19.28
CA MET A 286 -0.14 -2.32 -19.59
C MET A 286 -0.51 -3.50 -18.71
N LEU A 287 -0.66 -3.27 -17.40
CA LEU A 287 -1.11 -4.31 -16.47
C LEU A 287 -2.45 -4.90 -16.89
N ALA A 288 -3.45 -4.05 -17.16
CA ALA A 288 -4.78 -4.49 -17.56
C ALA A 288 -4.75 -5.34 -18.85
N ARG A 289 -4.00 -4.89 -19.88
CA ARG A 289 -3.84 -5.67 -21.13
C ARG A 289 -3.14 -7.02 -20.90
N ALA A 290 -2.13 -7.05 -20.01
CA ALA A 290 -1.43 -8.29 -19.69
C ALA A 290 -2.34 -9.29 -18.97
N LEU A 291 -3.15 -8.82 -18.01
CA LEU A 291 -4.14 -9.64 -17.30
C LEU A 291 -5.23 -10.15 -18.26
N GLU A 292 -5.76 -9.29 -19.12
CA GLU A 292 -6.75 -9.68 -20.13
C GLU A 292 -6.19 -10.76 -21.07
N LYS A 293 -4.95 -10.59 -21.55
CA LYS A 293 -4.25 -11.57 -22.39
C LYS A 293 -4.06 -12.91 -21.66
N ALA A 294 -3.81 -12.89 -20.35
CA ALA A 294 -3.69 -14.06 -19.51
C ALA A 294 -5.06 -14.68 -19.13
N GLY A 295 -6.17 -14.09 -19.55
CA GLY A 295 -7.53 -14.56 -19.22
C GLY A 295 -7.93 -14.33 -17.76
N ILE A 296 -7.27 -13.37 -17.08
CA ILE A 296 -7.57 -13.00 -15.70
C ILE A 296 -8.68 -11.92 -15.67
N PRO A 297 -9.73 -12.06 -14.87
CA PRO A 297 -10.72 -11.02 -14.70
C PRO A 297 -10.07 -9.71 -14.26
N CYS A 298 -10.23 -8.66 -15.06
CA CYS A 298 -9.64 -7.35 -14.77
C CYS A 298 -10.67 -6.24 -14.97
N ARG A 299 -10.79 -5.35 -13.97
CA ARG A 299 -11.48 -4.07 -14.06
C ARG A 299 -10.43 -2.97 -14.14
N LEU A 300 -10.44 -2.18 -15.19
CA LEU A 300 -9.66 -0.94 -15.29
C LEU A 300 -10.62 0.25 -15.22
N GLU A 301 -10.46 1.10 -14.21
CA GLU A 301 -11.23 2.33 -14.05
C GLU A 301 -10.31 3.55 -14.10
N ILE A 302 -10.55 4.42 -15.09
CA ILE A 302 -9.76 5.62 -15.32
C ILE A 302 -10.64 6.84 -15.09
N GLY A 303 -10.39 7.59 -14.02
CA GLY A 303 -10.99 8.89 -13.79
C GLY A 303 -10.42 9.94 -14.75
N PRO A 304 -11.21 10.92 -15.20
CA PRO A 304 -10.72 11.95 -16.13
C PRO A 304 -9.67 12.87 -15.51
N ASN A 305 -9.69 13.05 -14.20
CA ASN A 305 -8.76 13.89 -13.44
C ASN A 305 -8.61 13.37 -12.00
N GLY A 306 -7.66 13.91 -11.25
CA GLY A 306 -7.35 13.55 -9.87
C GLY A 306 -5.84 13.52 -9.60
N GLY A 307 -5.03 13.41 -10.64
CA GLY A 307 -3.58 13.35 -10.57
C GLY A 307 -3.09 12.10 -9.86
N HIS A 308 -1.80 12.07 -9.54
CA HIS A 308 -1.21 11.05 -8.69
C HIS A 308 -1.52 11.32 -7.22
N GLY A 309 -1.87 10.27 -6.46
CA GLY A 309 -2.09 10.39 -5.01
C GLY A 309 -3.48 10.90 -4.64
N PHE A 310 -4.53 10.62 -5.45
CA PHE A 310 -5.91 10.96 -5.09
C PHE A 310 -6.43 10.19 -3.85
N ALA A 311 -5.70 9.18 -3.38
CA ALA A 311 -5.96 8.36 -2.18
C ALA A 311 -7.42 7.87 -2.11
N ASP A 312 -8.23 8.37 -1.16
CA ASP A 312 -9.64 7.98 -1.03
C ASP A 312 -10.58 8.60 -2.08
N GLY A 313 -10.06 9.54 -2.88
CA GLY A 313 -10.81 10.22 -3.93
C GLY A 313 -11.85 11.22 -3.43
N THR A 314 -11.89 11.54 -2.14
CA THR A 314 -12.87 12.46 -1.55
C THR A 314 -12.84 13.82 -2.27
N GLY A 315 -13.99 14.24 -2.77
CA GLY A 315 -14.12 15.50 -3.53
C GLY A 315 -13.59 15.45 -4.97
N MET A 316 -13.12 14.30 -5.45
CA MET A 316 -12.58 14.08 -6.80
C MET A 316 -13.46 13.13 -7.61
N CYS A 317 -13.13 12.96 -8.90
CA CYS A 317 -13.86 12.06 -9.79
C CYS A 317 -13.76 10.57 -9.37
N MET A 318 -12.75 10.22 -8.59
CA MET A 318 -12.54 8.86 -8.09
C MET A 318 -13.29 8.57 -6.78
N ALA A 319 -14.03 9.53 -6.20
CA ALA A 319 -14.83 9.29 -4.99
C ALA A 319 -15.66 7.99 -5.10
N GLY A 320 -15.68 7.20 -4.03
CA GLY A 320 -16.41 5.92 -3.97
C GLY A 320 -15.75 4.79 -4.78
N TRP A 321 -14.48 4.89 -5.13
CA TRP A 321 -13.77 3.81 -5.82
C TRP A 321 -13.65 2.56 -4.95
N THR A 322 -13.56 2.70 -3.64
CA THR A 322 -13.48 1.58 -2.69
C THR A 322 -14.73 0.70 -2.73
N GLU A 323 -15.92 1.30 -2.76
CA GLU A 323 -17.20 0.58 -2.89
C GLU A 323 -17.27 -0.13 -4.24
N ARG A 324 -16.85 0.54 -5.32
CA ARG A 324 -16.86 -0.04 -6.67
C ARG A 324 -15.88 -1.20 -6.82
N ALA A 325 -14.73 -1.12 -6.12
CA ALA A 325 -13.75 -2.21 -6.07
C ALA A 325 -14.34 -3.44 -5.38
N ILE A 326 -14.89 -3.24 -4.18
CA ILE A 326 -15.46 -4.33 -3.38
C ILE A 326 -16.65 -4.97 -4.11
N TRP A 327 -17.58 -4.15 -4.61
CA TRP A 327 -18.73 -4.67 -5.36
C TRP A 327 -18.29 -5.55 -6.55
N TRP A 328 -17.32 -5.09 -7.33
CA TRP A 328 -16.83 -5.87 -8.47
C TRP A 328 -16.12 -7.16 -8.03
N ILE A 329 -15.32 -7.13 -6.96
CA ILE A 329 -14.64 -8.32 -6.42
C ILE A 329 -15.64 -9.35 -5.90
N GLU A 330 -16.70 -8.92 -5.21
CA GLU A 330 -17.74 -9.80 -4.73
C GLU A 330 -18.46 -10.51 -5.91
N GLU A 331 -18.67 -9.83 -7.04
CA GLU A 331 -19.22 -10.46 -8.26
C GLU A 331 -18.29 -11.52 -8.87
N GLN A 332 -16.95 -11.38 -8.74
CA GLN A 332 -16.02 -12.38 -9.26
C GLN A 332 -15.95 -13.64 -8.37
N ASN A 333 -16.29 -13.54 -7.10
CA ASN A 333 -16.15 -14.60 -6.11
C ASN A 333 -17.49 -15.30 -5.75
N GLY A 334 -18.60 -14.81 -6.25
CA GLY A 334 -19.96 -15.40 -6.09
C GLY A 334 -20.28 -16.35 -7.19
#